data_8be53ba750e7660386d3d1e587b9e28a
#
_entry.id   8be53ba750e7660386d3d1e587b9e28a
#
_cell.length_a   1.000
_cell.length_b   1.000
_cell.length_c   1.000
_cell.angle_alpha   90.00
_cell.angle_beta   90.00
_cell.angle_gamma   90.00
#
_symmetry.space_group_name_H-M   'P 1'
#
loop_
_entity.id
_entity.type
_entity.pdbx_description
1 polymer ?
#
loop_
_entity_poly.entity_id
_entity_poly.type
_entity_poly.pdbx_seq_one_letter_code
_entity_poly.pdbx_strand_id
1 'polypeptide(L)'
;LRETLRVAYRLSEIFETVPLLDALAEEATRILDCDRASIFIWDQPNRKLLACPALGVEGGTLYIPDDAGIVGTVIHSGETIRVDDAYNDDRFDSSVDKKSGYRTKTLLAVPLLDGDGRLIGCFEGINRNEGVFDTDDEDILGQLGIQAAIALRNTRERARLINMHRQLTEQMASSVRIIGDSTATAAVREKIERLAPTDLPVLILGESGTGKEVAAQSLHYHGPRVDEAFVAVNCA
;
A
#
# COMPACT_ATOMS: atom_id res chain seq x y z
N LEU A 1 -5.44 3.17 19.63
CA LEU A 1 -4.87 1.88 19.16
C LEU A 1 -5.33 1.51 17.75
N ARG A 2 -6.65 1.59 17.42
CA ARG A 2 -7.17 1.28 16.07
C ARG A 2 -6.71 2.28 15.00
N GLU A 3 -6.61 3.56 15.33
CA GLU A 3 -6.13 4.60 14.40
C GLU A 3 -4.62 4.48 14.15
N THR A 4 -3.84 4.22 15.18
CA THR A 4 -2.37 4.05 15.06
C THR A 4 -2.02 2.82 14.20
N LEU A 5 -2.76 1.72 14.36
CA LEU A 5 -2.63 0.52 13.54
C LEU A 5 -3.03 0.79 12.07
N ARG A 6 -4.03 1.64 11.85
CA ARG A 6 -4.51 2.01 10.52
C ARG A 6 -3.50 2.89 9.76
N VAL A 7 -2.80 3.77 10.47
CA VAL A 7 -1.72 4.61 9.91
C VAL A 7 -0.48 3.76 9.62
N ALA A 8 -0.04 2.93 10.56
CA ALA A 8 1.09 2.02 10.37
C ALA A 8 0.86 1.06 9.20
N TYR A 9 -0.38 0.60 9.03
CA TYR A 9 -0.78 -0.27 7.94
C TYR A 9 -0.74 0.45 6.58
N ARG A 10 -1.30 1.66 6.47
CA ARG A 10 -1.20 2.47 5.23
C ARG A 10 0.25 2.73 4.84
N LEU A 11 1.12 2.97 5.82
CA LEU A 11 2.55 3.16 5.56
C LEU A 11 3.20 1.88 5.00
N SER A 12 2.87 0.71 5.54
CA SER A 12 3.45 -0.56 5.03
C SER A 12 3.01 -0.89 3.61
N GLU A 13 1.74 -0.61 3.24
CA GLU A 13 1.27 -0.76 1.85
C GLU A 13 2.04 0.12 0.87
N ILE A 14 2.35 1.34 1.28
CA ILE A 14 3.13 2.29 0.49
C ILE A 14 4.58 1.81 0.35
N PHE A 15 5.20 1.34 1.43
CA PHE A 15 6.59 0.89 1.44
C PHE A 15 6.86 -0.30 0.51
N GLU A 16 5.93 -1.23 0.34
CA GLU A 16 6.08 -2.32 -0.64
C GLU A 16 5.98 -1.84 -2.09
N THR A 17 5.32 -0.70 -2.33
CA THR A 17 5.11 -0.16 -3.68
C THR A 17 6.20 0.83 -4.09
N VAL A 18 6.87 1.48 -3.13
CA VAL A 18 7.89 2.51 -3.38
C VAL A 18 8.97 2.04 -4.36
N PRO A 19 9.60 0.85 -4.23
CA PRO A 19 10.65 0.44 -5.16
C PRO A 19 10.19 0.34 -6.62
N LEU A 20 8.93 -0.02 -6.84
CA LEU A 20 8.37 -0.10 -8.19
C LEU A 20 8.06 1.30 -8.75
N LEU A 21 7.56 2.20 -7.92
CA LEU A 21 7.31 3.59 -8.31
C LEU A 21 8.62 4.33 -8.58
N ASP A 22 9.66 4.07 -7.79
CA ASP A 22 11.01 4.60 -8.01
C ASP A 22 11.57 4.12 -9.35
N ALA A 23 11.45 2.83 -9.67
CA ALA A 23 11.89 2.28 -10.94
C ALA A 23 11.12 2.90 -12.14
N LEU A 24 9.81 3.14 -11.98
CA LEU A 24 9.01 3.81 -13.02
C LEU A 24 9.42 5.28 -13.19
N ALA A 25 9.74 5.98 -12.11
CA ALA A 25 10.22 7.36 -12.16
C ALA A 25 11.62 7.45 -12.80
N GLU A 26 12.53 6.52 -12.49
CA GLU A 26 13.84 6.42 -13.15
C GLU A 26 13.69 6.14 -14.65
N GLU A 27 12.79 5.23 -15.03
CA GLU A 27 12.54 4.92 -16.45
C GLU A 27 11.91 6.12 -17.17
N ALA A 28 10.97 6.84 -16.56
CA ALA A 28 10.42 8.08 -17.09
C ALA A 28 11.51 9.14 -17.31
N THR A 29 12.40 9.33 -16.33
CA THR A 29 13.54 10.25 -16.44
C THR A 29 14.41 9.91 -17.66
N ARG A 30 14.68 8.63 -17.89
CA ARG A 30 15.52 8.16 -18.99
C ARG A 30 14.83 8.32 -20.36
N ILE A 31 13.54 7.98 -20.47
CA ILE A 31 12.82 8.01 -21.75
C ILE A 31 12.49 9.45 -22.17
N LEU A 32 12.07 10.29 -21.23
CA LEU A 32 11.75 11.70 -21.48
C LEU A 32 12.99 12.59 -21.60
N ASP A 33 14.17 12.03 -21.37
CA ASP A 33 15.43 12.78 -21.34
C ASP A 33 15.31 14.05 -20.48
N CYS A 34 14.95 13.86 -19.22
CA CYS A 34 14.72 14.93 -18.25
C CYS A 34 15.55 14.73 -16.99
N ASP A 35 15.71 15.78 -16.17
CA ASP A 35 16.53 15.72 -14.96
C ASP A 35 15.94 14.81 -13.90
N ARG A 36 14.59 14.83 -13.75
CA ARG A 36 13.89 14.14 -12.68
C ARG A 36 12.45 13.78 -13.09
N ALA A 37 11.98 12.67 -12.53
CA ALA A 37 10.56 12.36 -12.54
C ALA A 37 10.11 11.93 -11.13
N SER A 38 8.85 12.19 -10.79
CA SER A 38 8.27 11.86 -9.48
C SER A 38 6.81 11.46 -9.63
N ILE A 39 6.40 10.45 -8.85
CA ILE A 39 5.01 10.03 -8.75
C ILE A 39 4.46 10.56 -7.44
N PHE A 40 3.33 11.24 -7.51
CA PHE A 40 2.61 11.76 -6.34
C PHE A 40 1.35 10.94 -6.12
N ILE A 41 1.26 10.28 -4.97
CA ILE A 41 0.07 9.51 -4.58
C ILE A 41 -0.85 10.40 -3.76
N TRP A 42 -2.13 10.50 -4.16
CA TRP A 42 -3.10 11.34 -3.47
C TRP A 42 -3.73 10.64 -2.26
N ASP A 43 -3.48 11.17 -1.08
CA ASP A 43 -4.21 10.84 0.16
C ASP A 43 -5.36 11.84 0.33
N GLN A 44 -6.44 11.60 -0.43
CA GLN A 44 -7.62 12.46 -0.48
C GLN A 44 -8.21 12.78 0.91
N PRO A 45 -8.39 11.82 1.84
CA PRO A 45 -8.94 12.11 3.17
C PRO A 45 -8.10 13.09 3.99
N ASN A 46 -6.78 13.08 3.82
CA ASN A 46 -5.86 13.94 4.56
C ASN A 46 -5.43 15.18 3.77
N ARG A 47 -5.94 15.36 2.53
CA ARG A 47 -5.60 16.44 1.62
C ARG A 47 -4.09 16.60 1.42
N LYS A 48 -3.41 15.49 1.14
CA LYS A 48 -1.95 15.44 0.98
C LYS A 48 -1.55 14.60 -0.22
N LEU A 49 -0.41 14.94 -0.78
CA LEU A 49 0.27 14.16 -1.80
C LEU A 49 1.56 13.59 -1.23
N LEU A 50 1.78 12.30 -1.45
CA LEU A 50 3.01 11.60 -1.10
C LEU A 50 3.88 11.51 -2.35
N ALA A 51 5.06 12.13 -2.32
CA ALA A 51 6.03 12.05 -3.40
C ALA A 51 6.86 10.76 -3.34
N CYS A 52 6.97 10.07 -4.47
CA CYS A 52 7.78 8.88 -4.70
C CYS A 52 8.56 9.03 -6.03
N PRO A 53 9.90 9.04 -6.07
CA PRO A 53 10.78 9.19 -4.92
C PRO A 53 10.67 10.58 -4.26
N ALA A 54 10.93 10.62 -2.97
CA ALA A 54 11.01 11.88 -2.22
C ALA A 54 12.36 12.55 -2.44
N LEU A 55 12.56 13.14 -3.61
CA LEU A 55 13.82 13.74 -4.04
C LEU A 55 14.26 14.89 -3.13
N GLY A 56 15.47 14.77 -2.60
CA GLY A 56 16.09 15.80 -1.74
C GLY A 56 15.75 15.71 -0.26
N VAL A 57 15.11 14.63 0.19
CA VAL A 57 14.80 14.38 1.60
C VAL A 57 15.55 13.14 2.10
N GLU A 58 16.55 13.34 2.95
CA GLU A 58 17.17 12.22 3.69
C GLU A 58 16.13 11.61 4.64
N GLY A 59 15.73 10.35 4.38
CA GLY A 59 14.75 9.63 5.19
C GLY A 59 13.43 9.32 4.50
N GLY A 60 13.25 9.67 3.24
CA GLY A 60 12.41 8.91 2.31
C GLY A 60 10.94 9.27 2.17
N THR A 61 10.35 10.25 2.90
CA THR A 61 8.92 10.54 2.71
C THR A 61 8.66 12.04 2.67
N LEU A 62 8.22 12.54 1.52
CA LEU A 62 7.82 13.94 1.35
C LEU A 62 6.30 14.02 1.17
N TYR A 63 5.64 14.74 2.07
CA TYR A 63 4.23 15.10 1.92
C TYR A 63 4.09 16.57 1.58
N ILE A 64 3.30 16.87 0.55
CA ILE A 64 2.90 18.22 0.19
C ILE A 64 1.36 18.36 0.26
N PRO A 65 0.81 19.57 0.45
CA PRO A 65 -0.63 19.81 0.32
C PRO A 65 -1.14 19.42 -1.06
N ASP A 66 -2.38 18.94 -1.15
CA ASP A 66 -2.97 18.51 -2.42
C ASP A 66 -3.37 19.66 -3.36
N ASP A 67 -3.25 20.90 -2.90
CA ASP A 67 -3.49 22.13 -3.65
C ASP A 67 -2.19 22.89 -4.00
N ALA A 68 -1.01 22.31 -3.70
CA ALA A 68 0.26 22.97 -3.92
C ALA A 68 0.78 22.79 -5.36
N GLY A 69 1.13 23.90 -6.00
CA GLY A 69 1.87 23.92 -7.27
C GLY A 69 1.12 23.33 -8.46
N ILE A 70 1.89 22.94 -9.48
CA ILE A 70 1.38 22.33 -10.71
C ILE A 70 0.73 20.97 -10.42
N VAL A 71 1.36 20.15 -9.59
CA VAL A 71 0.82 18.84 -9.21
C VAL A 71 -0.54 18.98 -8.55
N GLY A 72 -0.70 19.95 -7.61
CA GLY A 72 -1.99 20.25 -7.00
C GLY A 72 -3.04 20.69 -8.02
N THR A 73 -2.64 21.47 -9.02
CA THR A 73 -3.54 21.87 -10.10
C THR A 73 -4.01 20.66 -10.92
N VAL A 74 -3.11 19.72 -11.26
CA VAL A 74 -3.48 18.45 -11.94
C VAL A 74 -4.45 17.63 -11.11
N ILE A 75 -4.23 17.54 -9.78
CA ILE A 75 -5.12 16.81 -8.87
C ILE A 75 -6.54 17.40 -8.86
N HIS A 76 -6.68 18.71 -8.97
CA HIS A 76 -8.00 19.36 -8.93
C HIS A 76 -8.68 19.49 -10.30
N SER A 77 -7.91 19.63 -11.38
CA SER A 77 -8.47 19.72 -12.74
C SER A 77 -8.69 18.36 -13.38
N GLY A 78 -7.86 17.37 -13.06
CA GLY A 78 -7.78 16.08 -13.76
C GLY A 78 -7.17 16.18 -15.16
N GLU A 79 -6.56 17.31 -15.51
CA GLU A 79 -5.99 17.58 -16.82
C GLU A 79 -4.46 17.56 -16.79
N THR A 80 -3.85 17.11 -17.89
CA THR A 80 -2.40 17.21 -18.09
C THR A 80 -1.98 18.67 -18.18
N ILE A 81 -0.89 19.01 -17.53
CA ILE A 81 -0.31 20.35 -17.56
C ILE A 81 1.14 20.28 -18.05
N ARG A 82 1.44 21.08 -19.05
CA ARG A 82 2.78 21.30 -19.59
C ARG A 82 3.18 22.74 -19.35
N VAL A 83 4.39 22.96 -18.84
CA VAL A 83 4.93 24.28 -18.50
C VAL A 83 6.31 24.44 -19.11
N ASP A 84 6.45 25.41 -20.01
CA ASP A 84 7.70 25.68 -20.73
C ASP A 84 8.64 26.60 -19.95
N ASP A 85 8.11 27.40 -19.01
CA ASP A 85 8.89 28.23 -18.07
C ASP A 85 8.17 28.26 -16.71
N ALA A 86 8.69 27.46 -15.76
CA ALA A 86 8.06 27.27 -14.46
C ALA A 86 7.98 28.58 -13.64
N TYR A 87 8.97 29.46 -13.73
CA TYR A 87 8.98 30.71 -12.97
C TYR A 87 8.06 31.80 -13.54
N ASN A 88 7.58 31.63 -14.77
CA ASN A 88 6.58 32.50 -15.40
C ASN A 88 5.15 31.94 -15.30
N ASP A 89 4.95 30.79 -14.66
CA ASP A 89 3.63 30.19 -14.43
C ASP A 89 3.15 30.48 -13.01
N ASP A 90 2.04 31.18 -12.86
CA ASP A 90 1.47 31.59 -11.56
C ASP A 90 1.08 30.37 -10.66
N ARG A 91 0.91 29.18 -11.24
CA ARG A 91 0.59 27.95 -10.52
C ARG A 91 1.82 27.30 -9.90
N PHE A 92 3.02 27.66 -10.34
CA PHE A 92 4.26 27.04 -9.88
C PHE A 92 4.64 27.48 -8.45
N ASP A 93 4.85 26.51 -7.56
CA ASP A 93 5.34 26.76 -6.20
C ASP A 93 6.86 26.60 -6.12
N SER A 94 7.59 27.72 -6.09
CA SER A 94 9.05 27.73 -5.97
C SER A 94 9.59 27.40 -4.58
N SER A 95 8.76 27.04 -3.61
CA SER A 95 9.17 26.79 -2.22
C SER A 95 10.12 25.60 -2.09
N VAL A 96 9.91 24.55 -2.89
CA VAL A 96 10.77 23.36 -2.93
C VAL A 96 12.13 23.70 -3.55
N ASP A 97 12.15 24.43 -4.65
CA ASP A 97 13.37 24.89 -5.32
C ASP A 97 14.23 25.72 -4.37
N LYS A 98 13.62 26.67 -3.64
CA LYS A 98 14.32 27.52 -2.67
C LYS A 98 14.95 26.74 -1.52
N LYS A 99 14.33 25.65 -1.09
CA LYS A 99 14.83 24.80 0.00
C LYS A 99 15.94 23.85 -0.46
N SER A 100 15.82 23.30 -1.66
CA SER A 100 16.76 22.31 -2.21
C SER A 100 17.93 22.92 -2.98
N GLY A 101 17.86 24.20 -3.34
CA GLY A 101 18.82 24.85 -4.25
C GLY A 101 18.68 24.39 -5.72
N TYR A 102 17.63 23.62 -6.02
CA TYR A 102 17.31 23.19 -7.39
C TYR A 102 16.61 24.31 -8.16
N ARG A 103 16.67 24.29 -9.48
CA ARG A 103 15.94 25.22 -10.33
C ARG A 103 15.11 24.48 -11.37
N THR A 104 13.82 24.50 -11.18
CA THR A 104 12.85 24.00 -12.16
C THR A 104 12.73 24.99 -13.32
N LYS A 105 12.84 24.50 -14.56
CA LYS A 105 12.69 25.27 -15.79
C LYS A 105 11.43 24.87 -16.52
N THR A 106 11.37 23.60 -16.95
CA THR A 106 10.25 23.01 -17.66
C THR A 106 9.61 21.91 -16.84
N LEU A 107 8.32 21.67 -17.02
CA LEU A 107 7.58 20.70 -16.26
C LEU A 107 6.46 20.07 -17.09
N LEU A 108 6.29 18.78 -16.97
CA LEU A 108 5.17 18.03 -17.50
C LEU A 108 4.54 17.24 -16.36
N ALA A 109 3.24 17.41 -16.13
CA ALA A 109 2.51 16.68 -15.10
C ALA A 109 1.23 16.07 -15.68
N VAL A 110 1.06 14.76 -15.52
CA VAL A 110 -0.08 14.00 -16.00
C VAL A 110 -0.88 13.39 -14.85
N PRO A 111 -2.22 13.31 -14.93
CA PRO A 111 -3.04 12.68 -13.92
C PRO A 111 -2.83 11.16 -13.93
N LEU A 112 -2.75 10.55 -12.74
CA LEU A 112 -2.79 9.11 -12.56
C LEU A 112 -4.24 8.67 -12.31
N LEU A 113 -4.79 7.92 -13.25
CA LEU A 113 -6.14 7.39 -13.17
C LEU A 113 -6.11 5.89 -12.89
N ASP A 114 -6.95 5.43 -11.97
CA ASP A 114 -7.16 4.00 -11.74
C ASP A 114 -7.99 3.36 -12.88
N GLY A 115 -8.17 2.03 -12.82
CA GLY A 115 -8.93 1.29 -13.82
C GLY A 115 -10.41 1.68 -13.93
N ASP A 116 -10.95 2.41 -12.97
CA ASP A 116 -12.31 2.96 -12.94
C ASP A 116 -12.35 4.44 -13.39
N GLY A 117 -11.21 5.00 -13.81
CA GLY A 117 -11.08 6.40 -14.22
C GLY A 117 -11.04 7.40 -13.06
N ARG A 118 -10.81 6.94 -11.83
CA ARG A 118 -10.70 7.83 -10.67
C ARG A 118 -9.28 8.35 -10.54
N LEU A 119 -9.14 9.61 -10.23
CA LEU A 119 -7.85 10.24 -10.00
C LEU A 119 -7.25 9.74 -8.67
N ILE A 120 -6.06 9.18 -8.73
CA ILE A 120 -5.34 8.59 -7.59
C ILE A 120 -3.99 9.27 -7.32
N GLY A 121 -3.57 10.18 -8.18
CA GLY A 121 -2.28 10.86 -8.07
C GLY A 121 -1.90 11.65 -9.32
N CYS A 122 -0.63 11.97 -9.40
CA CYS A 122 -0.03 12.68 -10.52
C CYS A 122 1.37 12.11 -10.81
N PHE A 123 1.78 12.09 -12.08
CA PHE A 123 3.15 11.78 -12.49
C PHE A 123 3.76 13.02 -13.12
N GLU A 124 4.91 13.43 -12.64
CA GLU A 124 5.59 14.67 -13.04
C GLU A 124 6.98 14.37 -13.58
N GLY A 125 7.34 14.99 -14.69
CA GLY A 125 8.69 15.09 -15.23
C GLY A 125 9.18 16.54 -15.17
N ILE A 126 10.44 16.75 -14.78
CA ILE A 126 11.02 18.08 -14.55
C ILE A 126 12.29 18.26 -15.37
N ASN A 127 12.42 19.42 -16.01
CA ASN A 127 13.61 19.86 -16.73
C ASN A 127 14.02 18.90 -17.85
N ARG A 128 13.34 18.97 -18.99
CA ARG A 128 13.83 18.32 -20.20
C ARG A 128 15.23 18.83 -20.53
N ASN A 129 16.15 17.93 -20.85
CA ASN A 129 17.55 18.29 -21.12
C ASN A 129 17.68 19.16 -22.37
N GLU A 130 16.90 18.86 -23.42
CA GLU A 130 16.88 19.65 -24.64
C GLU A 130 15.46 20.15 -24.96
N GLY A 131 15.28 21.48 -24.96
CA GLY A 131 14.01 22.11 -25.31
C GLY A 131 12.97 22.08 -24.19
N VAL A 132 11.71 21.85 -24.58
CA VAL A 132 10.55 21.76 -23.68
C VAL A 132 9.84 20.43 -23.92
N PHE A 133 9.02 19.99 -22.97
CA PHE A 133 8.19 18.80 -23.17
C PHE A 133 7.17 19.02 -24.29
N ASP A 134 6.94 17.99 -25.08
CA ASP A 134 5.99 18.02 -26.20
C ASP A 134 4.82 17.04 -26.01
N THR A 135 4.03 16.85 -27.04
CA THR A 135 2.84 15.95 -27.00
C THR A 135 3.23 14.47 -26.94
N ASP A 136 4.36 14.11 -27.54
CA ASP A 136 4.87 12.73 -27.50
C ASP A 136 5.35 12.39 -26.09
N ASP A 137 5.99 13.36 -25.40
CA ASP A 137 6.38 13.21 -23.98
C ASP A 137 5.15 13.05 -23.08
N GLU A 138 4.07 13.78 -23.36
CA GLU A 138 2.80 13.68 -22.64
C GLU A 138 2.20 12.27 -22.78
N ASP A 139 2.16 11.74 -23.99
CA ASP A 139 1.67 10.38 -24.28
C ASP A 139 2.53 9.32 -23.58
N ILE A 140 3.85 9.45 -23.61
CA ILE A 140 4.78 8.54 -22.95
C ILE A 140 4.57 8.56 -21.44
N LEU A 141 4.56 9.75 -20.81
CA LEU A 141 4.38 9.87 -19.38
C LEU A 141 3.02 9.36 -18.93
N GLY A 142 1.97 9.60 -19.76
CA GLY A 142 0.63 9.06 -19.55
C GLY A 142 0.60 7.54 -19.56
N GLN A 143 1.28 6.89 -20.51
CA GLN A 143 1.37 5.42 -20.57
C GLN A 143 2.12 4.85 -19.35
N LEU A 144 3.22 5.46 -18.94
CA LEU A 144 3.93 5.07 -17.71
C LEU A 144 3.05 5.29 -16.47
N GLY A 145 2.23 6.35 -16.47
CA GLY A 145 1.23 6.62 -15.43
C GLY A 145 0.20 5.50 -15.29
N ILE A 146 -0.27 4.93 -16.40
CA ILE A 146 -1.16 3.76 -16.37
C ILE A 146 -0.48 2.58 -15.69
N GLN A 147 0.80 2.30 -15.97
CA GLN A 147 1.54 1.22 -15.32
C GLN A 147 1.69 1.48 -13.81
N ALA A 148 1.98 2.71 -13.41
CA ALA A 148 2.05 3.11 -12.01
C ALA A 148 0.70 2.91 -11.29
N ALA A 149 -0.40 3.29 -11.92
CA ALA A 149 -1.74 3.11 -11.38
C ALA A 149 -2.13 1.63 -11.20
N ILE A 150 -1.77 0.76 -12.17
CA ILE A 150 -1.97 -0.69 -12.08
C ILE A 150 -1.15 -1.27 -10.91
N ALA A 151 0.10 -0.87 -10.77
CA ALA A 151 0.98 -1.31 -9.69
C ALA A 151 0.41 -0.93 -8.31
N LEU A 152 0.00 0.32 -8.15
CA LEU A 152 -0.63 0.83 -6.93
C LEU A 152 -1.91 0.06 -6.57
N ARG A 153 -2.76 -0.22 -7.57
CA ARG A 153 -3.98 -1.00 -7.37
C ARG A 153 -3.68 -2.41 -6.90
N ASN A 154 -2.77 -3.10 -7.57
CA ASN A 154 -2.43 -4.49 -7.24
C ASN A 154 -1.88 -4.62 -5.82
N THR A 155 -1.02 -3.70 -5.39
CA THR A 155 -0.48 -3.70 -4.03
C THR A 155 -1.58 -3.44 -3.00
N ARG A 156 -2.47 -2.47 -3.23
CA ARG A 156 -3.61 -2.18 -2.36
C ARG A 156 -4.57 -3.38 -2.23
N GLU A 157 -4.87 -4.04 -3.34
CA GLU A 157 -5.75 -5.22 -3.35
C GLU A 157 -5.12 -6.38 -2.58
N ARG A 158 -3.84 -6.67 -2.81
CA ARG A 158 -3.08 -7.70 -2.08
C ARG A 158 -3.11 -7.44 -0.58
N ALA A 159 -2.82 -6.22 -0.18
CA ALA A 159 -2.81 -5.83 1.21
C ALA A 159 -4.21 -5.95 1.85
N ARG A 160 -5.27 -5.56 1.12
CA ARG A 160 -6.65 -5.74 1.56
C ARG A 160 -7.01 -7.22 1.78
N LEU A 161 -6.60 -8.10 0.85
CA LEU A 161 -6.84 -9.54 0.97
C LEU A 161 -6.12 -10.15 2.18
N ILE A 162 -4.86 -9.79 2.40
CA ILE A 162 -4.09 -10.24 3.57
C ILE A 162 -4.80 -9.83 4.87
N ASN A 163 -5.26 -8.58 4.96
CA ASN A 163 -5.97 -8.12 6.16
C ASN A 163 -7.31 -8.79 6.37
N MET A 164 -8.08 -8.96 5.30
CA MET A 164 -9.35 -9.68 5.39
C MET A 164 -9.13 -11.10 5.86
N HIS A 165 -8.12 -11.78 5.32
CA HIS A 165 -7.73 -13.13 5.76
C HIS A 165 -7.38 -13.13 7.25
N ARG A 166 -6.51 -12.21 7.68
CA ARG A 166 -6.11 -12.10 9.10
C ARG A 166 -7.32 -11.84 10.02
N GLN A 167 -8.21 -10.93 9.65
CA GLN A 167 -9.41 -10.65 10.44
C GLN A 167 -10.33 -11.87 10.57
N LEU A 168 -10.52 -12.61 9.46
CA LEU A 168 -11.30 -13.85 9.48
C LEU A 168 -10.67 -14.91 10.39
N THR A 169 -9.36 -15.08 10.31
CA THR A 169 -8.60 -16.00 11.15
C THR A 169 -8.69 -15.62 12.63
N GLU A 170 -8.54 -14.34 12.97
CA GLU A 170 -8.70 -13.84 14.35
C GLU A 170 -10.14 -14.05 14.88
N GLN A 171 -11.15 -13.86 14.04
CA GLN A 171 -12.54 -14.13 14.39
C GLN A 171 -12.79 -15.63 14.63
N MET A 172 -12.25 -16.50 13.77
CA MET A 172 -12.33 -17.94 13.95
C MET A 172 -11.64 -18.39 15.24
N ALA A 173 -10.41 -17.93 15.47
CA ALA A 173 -9.68 -18.23 16.71
C ALA A 173 -10.45 -17.79 17.96
N SER A 174 -11.08 -16.62 17.92
CA SER A 174 -11.87 -16.11 19.07
C SER A 174 -13.18 -16.84 19.28
N SER A 175 -13.76 -17.43 18.24
CA SER A 175 -15.01 -18.20 18.31
C SER A 175 -14.81 -19.63 18.82
N VAL A 176 -13.59 -20.17 18.65
CA VAL A 176 -13.24 -21.53 19.11
C VAL A 176 -12.78 -21.49 20.58
N ARG A 177 -13.76 -21.51 21.49
CA ARG A 177 -13.48 -21.54 22.94
C ARG A 177 -13.98 -22.83 23.58
N ILE A 178 -13.12 -23.49 24.34
CA ILE A 178 -13.51 -24.59 25.21
C ILE A 178 -14.21 -23.99 26.43
N ILE A 179 -15.53 -24.12 26.50
CA ILE A 179 -16.38 -23.56 27.56
C ILE A 179 -16.49 -24.57 28.71
N GLY A 180 -16.37 -24.09 29.95
CA GLY A 180 -16.55 -24.86 31.16
C GLY A 180 -15.50 -24.52 32.21
N ASP A 181 -15.89 -24.61 33.49
CA ASP A 181 -15.05 -24.26 34.64
C ASP A 181 -14.65 -25.48 35.49
N SER A 182 -14.89 -26.69 34.98
CA SER A 182 -14.46 -27.93 35.67
C SER A 182 -12.93 -28.08 35.61
N THR A 183 -12.37 -28.77 36.59
CA THR A 183 -10.96 -29.14 36.63
C THR A 183 -10.51 -29.93 35.41
N ALA A 184 -11.41 -30.79 34.89
CA ALA A 184 -11.14 -31.54 33.66
C ALA A 184 -11.03 -30.62 32.42
N THR A 185 -11.91 -29.64 32.29
CA THR A 185 -11.86 -28.63 31.19
C THR A 185 -10.61 -27.76 31.28
N ALA A 186 -10.23 -27.35 32.47
CA ALA A 186 -9.01 -26.59 32.71
C ALA A 186 -7.76 -27.38 32.28
N ALA A 187 -7.68 -28.66 32.64
CA ALA A 187 -6.58 -29.54 32.26
C ALA A 187 -6.49 -29.75 30.70
N VAL A 188 -7.63 -29.76 30.02
CA VAL A 188 -7.66 -29.83 28.54
C VAL A 188 -7.11 -28.54 27.93
N ARG A 189 -7.52 -27.36 28.43
CA ARG A 189 -7.01 -26.07 27.96
C ARG A 189 -5.49 -25.97 28.14
N GLU A 190 -4.97 -26.33 29.30
CA GLU A 190 -3.53 -26.34 29.57
C GLU A 190 -2.77 -27.25 28.59
N LYS A 191 -3.29 -28.45 28.29
CA LYS A 191 -2.69 -29.35 27.30
C LYS A 191 -2.69 -28.74 25.90
N ILE A 192 -3.77 -28.07 25.49
CA ILE A 192 -3.86 -27.41 24.19
C ILE A 192 -2.81 -26.28 24.11
N GLU A 193 -2.73 -25.41 25.10
CA GLU A 193 -1.71 -24.34 25.15
C GLU A 193 -0.28 -24.85 25.04
N ARG A 194 0.00 -26.00 25.63
CA ARG A 194 1.33 -26.65 25.56
C ARG A 194 1.61 -27.34 24.24
N LEU A 195 0.59 -27.91 23.57
CA LEU A 195 0.73 -28.68 22.33
C LEU A 195 0.61 -27.81 21.08
N ALA A 196 -0.22 -26.78 21.11
CA ALA A 196 -0.49 -25.91 19.95
C ALA A 196 0.79 -25.34 19.30
N PRO A 197 1.83 -24.91 20.04
CA PRO A 197 3.08 -24.41 19.41
C PRO A 197 3.95 -25.50 18.78
N THR A 198 3.57 -26.79 18.88
CA THR A 198 4.38 -27.90 18.40
C THR A 198 3.84 -28.50 17.10
N ASP A 199 4.69 -29.11 16.29
CA ASP A 199 4.29 -29.86 15.08
C ASP A 199 3.98 -31.35 15.36
N LEU A 200 3.77 -31.70 16.62
CA LEU A 200 3.50 -33.09 17.00
C LEU A 200 2.10 -33.52 16.57
N PRO A 201 1.92 -34.76 16.05
CA PRO A 201 0.60 -35.32 15.81
C PRO A 201 -0.14 -35.53 17.12
N VAL A 202 -1.39 -35.07 17.21
CA VAL A 202 -2.21 -35.15 18.42
C VAL A 202 -3.41 -36.09 18.18
N LEU A 203 -3.55 -37.11 19.04
CA LEU A 203 -4.72 -37.97 19.08
C LEU A 203 -5.70 -37.49 20.17
N ILE A 204 -6.93 -37.14 19.76
CA ILE A 204 -8.00 -36.68 20.68
C ILE A 204 -9.04 -37.80 20.84
N LEU A 205 -9.18 -38.31 22.05
CA LEU A 205 -10.09 -39.38 22.40
C LEU A 205 -11.27 -38.85 23.24
N GLY A 206 -12.46 -39.40 23.03
CA GLY A 206 -13.65 -39.04 23.80
C GLY A 206 -14.94 -39.56 23.13
N GLU A 207 -16.04 -39.55 23.85
CA GLU A 207 -17.36 -39.96 23.37
C GLU A 207 -17.89 -38.98 22.28
N SER A 208 -18.92 -39.35 21.55
CA SER A 208 -19.60 -38.47 20.60
C SER A 208 -20.15 -37.23 21.33
N GLY A 209 -20.00 -36.05 20.76
CA GLY A 209 -20.51 -34.80 21.35
C GLY A 209 -19.66 -34.19 22.47
N THR A 210 -18.51 -34.76 22.85
CA THR A 210 -17.63 -34.22 23.91
C THR A 210 -16.77 -33.02 23.49
N GLY A 211 -16.89 -32.49 22.27
CA GLY A 211 -16.15 -31.32 21.79
C GLY A 211 -14.76 -31.62 21.23
N LYS A 212 -14.50 -32.84 20.74
CA LYS A 212 -13.22 -33.21 20.10
C LYS A 212 -12.85 -32.31 18.95
N GLU A 213 -13.83 -31.88 18.14
CA GLU A 213 -13.63 -30.98 17.03
C GLU A 213 -13.22 -29.58 17.51
N VAL A 214 -13.87 -29.07 18.57
CA VAL A 214 -13.49 -27.80 19.19
C VAL A 214 -12.05 -27.83 19.73
N ALA A 215 -11.64 -28.95 20.32
CA ALA A 215 -10.26 -29.13 20.79
C ALA A 215 -9.26 -29.17 19.63
N ALA A 216 -9.59 -29.84 18.52
CA ALA A 216 -8.75 -29.87 17.31
C ALA A 216 -8.64 -28.50 16.66
N GLN A 217 -9.74 -27.77 16.51
CA GLN A 217 -9.74 -26.39 16.01
C GLN A 217 -8.96 -25.47 16.95
N SER A 218 -9.09 -25.63 18.27
CA SER A 218 -8.35 -24.85 19.24
C SER A 218 -6.84 -25.06 19.13
N LEU A 219 -6.38 -26.29 18.91
CA LEU A 219 -4.97 -26.62 18.64
C LEU A 219 -4.47 -25.92 17.38
N HIS A 220 -5.27 -25.93 16.30
CA HIS A 220 -4.89 -25.31 15.04
C HIS A 220 -4.80 -23.78 15.15
N TYR A 221 -5.84 -23.13 15.66
CA TYR A 221 -5.92 -21.66 15.70
C TYR A 221 -5.04 -21.01 16.79
N HIS A 222 -4.51 -21.79 17.75
CA HIS A 222 -3.50 -21.32 18.72
C HIS A 222 -2.08 -21.78 18.36
N GLY A 223 -1.92 -22.48 17.23
CA GLY A 223 -0.63 -22.99 16.73
C GLY A 223 0.04 -22.10 15.67
N PRO A 224 1.23 -22.48 15.22
CA PRO A 224 1.98 -21.72 14.21
C PRO A 224 1.33 -21.73 12.82
N ARG A 225 0.37 -22.60 12.58
CA ARG A 225 -0.37 -22.73 11.30
C ARG A 225 -1.74 -22.02 11.33
N VAL A 226 -1.89 -21.04 12.20
CA VAL A 226 -3.13 -20.26 12.36
C VAL A 226 -3.61 -19.60 11.07
N ASP A 227 -2.70 -19.24 10.17
CA ASP A 227 -2.99 -18.64 8.88
C ASP A 227 -3.29 -19.65 7.77
N GLU A 228 -3.21 -20.97 8.07
CA GLU A 228 -3.54 -22.04 7.14
C GLU A 228 -4.99 -22.52 7.31
N ALA A 229 -5.54 -23.16 6.29
CA ALA A 229 -6.90 -23.69 6.37
C ALA A 229 -6.98 -24.92 7.31
N PHE A 230 -7.91 -24.90 8.27
CA PHE A 230 -8.29 -26.10 9.02
C PHE A 230 -9.19 -26.98 8.16
N VAL A 231 -8.70 -28.16 7.78
CA VAL A 231 -9.44 -29.11 6.93
C VAL A 231 -9.87 -30.32 7.75
N ALA A 232 -11.18 -30.47 7.98
CA ALA A 232 -11.74 -31.64 8.62
C ALA A 232 -12.09 -32.69 7.56
N VAL A 233 -11.56 -33.95 7.71
CA VAL A 233 -11.86 -35.08 6.82
C VAL A 233 -12.53 -36.18 7.62
N ASN A 234 -13.72 -36.60 7.21
CA ASN A 234 -14.36 -37.75 7.77
C ASN A 234 -13.90 -38.98 7.02
N CYS A 235 -13.31 -39.97 7.76
CA CYS A 235 -12.77 -41.19 7.19
C CYS A 235 -13.71 -42.40 7.39
N ALA A 236 -14.98 -42.19 7.84
CA ALA A 236 -15.96 -43.23 8.07
C ALA A 236 -16.78 -43.55 6.81
#